data_e521939fc8c7f7e9820c818c31247e70
#
_entry.id   e521939fc8c7f7e9820c818c31247e70
#
_cell.length_a   1.000
_cell.length_b   1.000
_cell.length_c   1.000
_cell.angle_alpha   90.00
_cell.angle_beta   90.00
_cell.angle_gamma   90.00
#
_symmetry.space_group_name_H-M   'P 1'
#
loop_
_entity.id
_entity.type
_entity.pdbx_description
1 polymer ?
#
loop_
_entity_poly.entity_id
_entity_poly.type
_entity_poly.pdbx_seq_one_letter_code
_entity_poly.pdbx_strand_id
1 'polypeptide(L)'
;TAEDMGMLYEFDQTGEPETGEADEVVSIEDSFVMSMRNKGYVDLDYMSAVTGASEKNITDRLSGKAIWVDPDRYKTSKDTSVSWVSRQQLLRGNLYKKLESARMLLKSVKEMEDTVILLQKELPDMVSGQDIHINLGSSWVPPRYIERFIGELLGMIVDPDVKYDDFRGVWTIEKSYEIGRASC
;
A
#
# COMPACT_ATOMS: atom_id res chain seq x y z
N THR A 1 15.84 -44.52 24.72
CA THR A 1 15.82 -45.33 23.50
C THR A 1 15.28 -44.44 22.39
N ALA A 2 16.22 -44.03 21.56
CA ALA A 2 15.98 -43.23 20.37
C ALA A 2 15.58 -44.19 19.23
N GLU A 3 14.35 -44.27 18.93
CA GLU A 3 13.78 -44.87 17.72
C GLU A 3 12.41 -44.30 17.53
N ASP A 4 12.34 -43.23 16.82
CA ASP A 4 11.18 -42.88 15.93
C ASP A 4 11.27 -41.42 15.44
N MET A 5 12.16 -41.15 14.52
CA MET A 5 12.09 -39.93 13.67
C MET A 5 12.79 -40.21 12.35
N GLY A 6 12.22 -41.00 11.52
CA GLY A 6 12.68 -41.33 10.18
C GLY A 6 11.55 -41.44 9.18
N MET A 7 10.70 -40.43 9.11
CA MET A 7 9.95 -40.21 7.88
C MET A 7 10.72 -39.21 7.02
N LEU A 8 11.73 -39.76 6.38
CA LEU A 8 12.36 -39.13 5.21
C LEU A 8 11.31 -39.16 4.09
N TYR A 9 10.89 -37.98 3.66
CA TYR A 9 10.22 -37.82 2.38
C TYR A 9 11.23 -38.26 1.30
N GLU A 10 11.07 -39.44 0.76
CA GLU A 10 11.73 -39.84 -0.47
C GLU A 10 11.18 -38.92 -1.58
N PHE A 11 12.03 -37.99 -2.00
CA PHE A 11 11.82 -37.19 -3.17
C PHE A 11 12.16 -38.07 -4.38
N ASP A 12 11.14 -38.65 -5.01
CA ASP A 12 11.33 -39.39 -6.23
C ASP A 12 11.80 -38.47 -7.35
N GLN A 13 13.02 -38.66 -7.81
CA GLN A 13 13.69 -37.91 -8.87
C GLN A 13 13.33 -38.39 -10.29
N THR A 14 12.22 -39.02 -10.50
CA THR A 14 11.71 -39.30 -11.84
C THR A 14 10.76 -38.19 -12.26
N GLY A 15 11.32 -37.13 -12.86
CA GLY A 15 10.61 -36.00 -13.39
C GLY A 15 9.80 -36.32 -14.67
N GLU A 16 8.88 -37.23 -14.59
CA GLU A 16 7.81 -37.32 -15.57
C GLU A 16 6.53 -36.75 -14.94
N PRO A 17 5.88 -35.73 -15.57
CA PRO A 17 4.59 -35.28 -15.12
C PRO A 17 3.63 -36.44 -15.31
N GLU A 18 3.06 -36.99 -14.22
CA GLU A 18 1.90 -37.85 -14.32
C GLU A 18 0.82 -37.08 -15.07
N THR A 19 0.63 -37.44 -16.33
CA THR A 19 -0.55 -37.11 -17.12
C THR A 19 -1.72 -37.88 -16.55
N GLY A 20 -2.20 -37.43 -15.40
CA GLY A 20 -3.51 -37.79 -14.89
C GLY A 20 -4.53 -37.03 -15.70
N GLU A 21 -5.05 -37.67 -16.75
CA GLU A 21 -6.27 -37.30 -17.47
C GLU A 21 -7.46 -37.33 -16.48
N ALA A 22 -7.71 -36.20 -15.85
CA ALA A 22 -9.05 -35.77 -15.53
C ALA A 22 -9.07 -34.29 -15.96
N ASP A 23 -9.94 -33.95 -16.90
CA ASP A 23 -10.35 -32.56 -17.19
C ASP A 23 -10.98 -31.98 -15.89
N GLU A 24 -10.17 -31.70 -14.90
CA GLU A 24 -10.56 -30.88 -13.76
C GLU A 24 -10.76 -29.48 -14.32
N VAL A 25 -12.00 -29.16 -14.61
CA VAL A 25 -12.42 -27.81 -14.97
C VAL A 25 -12.02 -26.92 -13.82
N VAL A 26 -10.89 -26.23 -13.98
CA VAL A 26 -10.35 -25.31 -12.97
C VAL A 26 -11.42 -24.29 -12.65
N SER A 27 -11.76 -24.14 -11.37
CA SER A 27 -12.75 -23.15 -10.97
C SER A 27 -12.25 -21.72 -11.24
N ILE A 28 -13.18 -20.78 -11.41
CA ILE A 28 -12.80 -19.36 -11.63
C ILE A 28 -12.03 -18.83 -10.42
N GLU A 29 -12.38 -19.24 -9.22
CA GLU A 29 -11.71 -18.87 -7.98
C GLU A 29 -10.27 -19.43 -7.95
N ASP A 30 -10.08 -20.68 -8.36
CA ASP A 30 -8.74 -21.28 -8.42
C ASP A 30 -7.89 -20.63 -9.50
N SER A 31 -8.47 -20.28 -10.65
CA SER A 31 -7.76 -19.57 -11.71
C SER A 31 -7.22 -18.20 -11.25
N PHE A 32 -7.97 -17.49 -10.39
CA PHE A 32 -7.50 -16.26 -9.75
C PHE A 32 -6.26 -16.53 -8.87
N VAL A 33 -6.32 -17.56 -8.03
CA VAL A 33 -5.18 -17.95 -7.17
C VAL A 33 -3.97 -18.31 -8.03
N MET A 34 -4.16 -19.08 -9.11
CA MET A 34 -3.10 -19.43 -10.06
C MET A 34 -2.50 -18.20 -10.75
N SER A 35 -3.35 -17.25 -11.19
CA SER A 35 -2.89 -15.99 -11.77
C SER A 35 -2.03 -15.19 -10.79
N MET A 36 -2.48 -15.05 -9.55
CA MET A 36 -1.72 -14.36 -8.51
C MET A 36 -0.39 -15.06 -8.16
N ARG A 37 -0.37 -16.39 -8.15
CA ARG A 37 0.84 -17.19 -7.88
C ARG A 37 1.85 -17.11 -9.01
N ASN A 38 1.40 -17.26 -10.26
CA ASN A 38 2.29 -17.41 -11.41
C ASN A 38 2.70 -16.06 -12.02
N LYS A 39 1.81 -15.08 -12.01
CA LYS A 39 2.00 -13.75 -12.62
C LYS A 39 2.23 -12.64 -11.59
N GLY A 40 1.74 -12.79 -10.36
CA GLY A 40 1.79 -11.77 -9.32
C GLY A 40 0.73 -10.67 -9.46
N TYR A 41 -0.13 -10.76 -10.47
CA TYR A 41 -1.23 -9.81 -10.73
C TYR A 41 -2.43 -10.55 -11.35
N VAL A 42 -3.56 -9.85 -11.41
CA VAL A 42 -4.78 -10.36 -12.04
C VAL A 42 -4.61 -10.29 -13.56
N ASP A 43 -4.58 -11.44 -14.21
CA ASP A 43 -4.45 -11.60 -15.66
C ASP A 43 -5.69 -12.33 -16.19
N LEU A 44 -6.63 -11.57 -16.76
CA LEU A 44 -7.89 -12.13 -17.25
C LEU A 44 -7.71 -13.07 -18.44
N ASP A 45 -6.76 -12.78 -19.34
CA ASP A 45 -6.45 -13.65 -20.47
C ASP A 45 -5.96 -15.01 -19.99
N TYR A 46 -5.03 -15.02 -19.03
CA TYR A 46 -4.54 -16.25 -18.40
C TYR A 46 -5.67 -17.03 -17.72
N MET A 47 -6.52 -16.34 -16.94
CA MET A 47 -7.65 -16.97 -16.25
C MET A 47 -8.67 -17.54 -17.24
N SER A 48 -8.94 -16.83 -18.33
CA SER A 48 -9.81 -17.28 -19.41
C SER A 48 -9.24 -18.52 -20.11
N ALA A 49 -7.93 -18.53 -20.38
CA ALA A 49 -7.26 -19.68 -21.01
C ALA A 49 -7.32 -20.95 -20.13
N VAL A 50 -7.16 -20.80 -18.81
CA VAL A 50 -7.15 -21.93 -17.88
C VAL A 50 -8.56 -22.47 -17.60
N THR A 51 -9.58 -21.60 -17.52
CA THR A 51 -10.95 -22.01 -17.18
C THR A 51 -11.83 -22.27 -18.38
N GLY A 52 -11.44 -21.78 -19.57
CA GLY A 52 -12.32 -21.75 -20.75
C GLY A 52 -13.49 -20.78 -20.65
N ALA A 53 -13.59 -20.02 -19.55
CA ALA A 53 -14.65 -19.04 -19.33
C ALA A 53 -14.32 -17.71 -20.02
N SER A 54 -15.35 -16.97 -20.45
CA SER A 54 -15.13 -15.61 -20.96
C SER A 54 -14.70 -14.66 -19.86
N GLU A 55 -13.87 -13.66 -20.19
CA GLU A 55 -13.43 -12.62 -19.25
C GLU A 55 -14.61 -11.95 -18.51
N LYS A 56 -15.70 -11.72 -19.23
CA LYS A 56 -16.92 -11.15 -18.65
C LYS A 56 -17.50 -12.05 -17.54
N ASN A 57 -17.55 -13.35 -17.76
CA ASN A 57 -18.05 -14.29 -16.74
C ASN A 57 -17.13 -14.32 -15.52
N ILE A 58 -15.81 -14.24 -15.75
CA ILE A 58 -14.80 -14.17 -14.69
C ILE A 58 -14.96 -12.88 -13.87
N THR A 59 -15.07 -11.73 -14.54
CA THR A 59 -15.24 -10.45 -13.87
C THR A 59 -16.55 -10.35 -13.12
N ASP A 60 -17.67 -10.77 -13.70
CA ASP A 60 -18.99 -10.76 -13.05
C ASP A 60 -19.02 -11.63 -11.78
N ARG A 61 -18.25 -12.72 -11.77
CA ARG A 61 -18.20 -13.63 -10.62
C ARG A 61 -17.27 -13.16 -9.50
N LEU A 62 -16.14 -12.54 -9.85
CA LEU A 62 -15.08 -12.16 -8.92
C LEU A 62 -15.14 -10.68 -8.50
N SER A 63 -15.83 -9.81 -9.24
CA SER A 63 -15.97 -8.40 -8.90
C SER A 63 -16.57 -8.21 -7.51
N GLY A 64 -16.01 -7.30 -6.76
CA GLY A 64 -16.43 -7.01 -5.38
C GLY A 64 -16.07 -8.09 -4.35
N LYS A 65 -15.52 -9.23 -4.77
CA LYS A 65 -15.14 -10.35 -3.89
C LYS A 65 -13.63 -10.57 -3.86
N ALA A 66 -13.02 -10.74 -5.02
CA ALA A 66 -11.60 -11.05 -5.18
C ALA A 66 -10.85 -10.04 -6.03
N ILE A 67 -11.52 -9.38 -6.96
CA ILE A 67 -10.94 -8.39 -7.86
C ILE A 67 -11.74 -7.08 -7.86
N TRP A 68 -11.05 -5.97 -8.07
CA TRP A 68 -11.59 -4.61 -8.12
C TRP A 68 -10.88 -3.82 -9.20
N VAL A 69 -11.54 -2.80 -9.74
CA VAL A 69 -10.94 -1.91 -10.74
C VAL A 69 -10.12 -0.82 -10.04
N ASP A 70 -8.81 -0.73 -10.32
CA ASP A 70 -7.95 0.31 -9.78
C ASP A 70 -8.14 1.63 -10.55
N PRO A 71 -8.59 2.72 -9.89
CA PRO A 71 -8.83 3.99 -10.55
C PRO A 71 -7.57 4.62 -11.16
N ASP A 72 -6.39 4.39 -10.59
CA ASP A 72 -5.14 4.95 -11.09
C ASP A 72 -4.70 4.22 -12.37
N ARG A 73 -4.84 2.90 -12.42
CA ARG A 73 -4.59 2.11 -13.64
C ARG A 73 -5.58 2.47 -14.74
N TYR A 74 -6.86 2.58 -14.40
CA TYR A 74 -7.88 2.96 -15.39
C TYR A 74 -7.66 4.35 -15.98
N LYS A 75 -7.22 5.33 -15.20
CA LYS A 75 -6.86 6.66 -15.71
C LYS A 75 -5.77 6.61 -16.77
N THR A 76 -4.83 5.68 -16.63
CA THR A 76 -3.69 5.52 -17.54
C THR A 76 -4.05 4.72 -18.78
N SER A 77 -4.70 3.58 -18.63
CA SER A 77 -5.04 2.65 -19.71
C SER A 77 -6.35 3.00 -20.43
N LYS A 78 -7.31 3.58 -19.70
CA LYS A 78 -8.72 3.77 -20.08
C LYS A 78 -9.42 2.48 -20.48
N ASP A 79 -8.87 1.36 -20.03
CA ASP A 79 -9.38 0.02 -20.27
C ASP A 79 -9.62 -0.69 -18.94
N THR A 80 -10.82 -1.23 -18.76
CA THR A 80 -11.20 -1.97 -17.56
C THR A 80 -10.51 -3.33 -17.50
N SER A 81 -10.27 -3.99 -18.64
CA SER A 81 -9.69 -5.34 -18.69
C SER A 81 -8.31 -5.41 -18.03
N VAL A 82 -7.47 -4.41 -18.24
CA VAL A 82 -6.11 -4.31 -17.66
C VAL A 82 -6.08 -3.62 -16.30
N SER A 83 -7.22 -3.11 -15.82
CA SER A 83 -7.32 -2.32 -14.59
C SER A 83 -7.75 -3.13 -13.39
N TRP A 84 -8.07 -4.41 -13.57
CA TRP A 84 -8.44 -5.31 -12.49
C TRP A 84 -7.24 -5.64 -11.62
N VAL A 85 -7.44 -5.54 -10.31
CA VAL A 85 -6.41 -5.79 -9.31
C VAL A 85 -6.97 -6.56 -8.12
N SER A 86 -6.11 -7.23 -7.38
CA SER A 86 -6.48 -7.83 -6.10
C SER A 86 -6.71 -6.77 -5.02
N ARG A 87 -7.42 -7.14 -3.93
CA ARG A 87 -7.62 -6.26 -2.77
C ARG A 87 -6.32 -5.67 -2.24
N GLN A 88 -5.28 -6.50 -2.10
CA GLN A 88 -3.99 -6.05 -1.58
C GLN A 88 -3.31 -5.02 -2.50
N GLN A 89 -3.45 -5.17 -3.81
CA GLN A 89 -2.91 -4.21 -4.78
C GLN A 89 -3.70 -2.90 -4.76
N LEU A 90 -5.04 -2.96 -4.66
CA LEU A 90 -5.89 -1.78 -4.60
C LEU A 90 -5.60 -0.92 -3.36
N LEU A 91 -5.42 -1.56 -2.20
CA LEU A 91 -5.21 -0.88 -0.93
C LEU A 91 -3.78 -0.29 -0.75
N ARG A 92 -2.93 -0.37 -1.76
CA ARG A 92 -1.60 0.27 -1.74
C ARG A 92 -1.71 1.75 -2.10
N GLY A 93 -0.87 2.57 -1.44
CA GLY A 93 -0.74 3.99 -1.74
C GLY A 93 -1.73 4.87 -0.99
N ASN A 94 -2.08 6.01 -1.57
CA ASN A 94 -2.97 6.99 -0.93
C ASN A 94 -4.43 6.67 -1.21
N LEU A 95 -5.11 6.05 -0.23
CA LEU A 95 -6.50 5.61 -0.34
C LEU A 95 -7.48 6.78 -0.51
N TYR A 96 -7.21 7.96 0.08
CA TYR A 96 -8.05 9.15 -0.07
C TYR A 96 -8.08 9.63 -1.53
N LYS A 97 -6.90 9.72 -2.17
CA LYS A 97 -6.80 10.09 -3.59
C LYS A 97 -7.43 9.04 -4.50
N LYS A 98 -7.24 7.76 -4.19
CA LYS A 98 -7.89 6.68 -4.95
C LYS A 98 -9.40 6.73 -4.84
N LEU A 99 -9.94 6.96 -3.64
CA LEU A 99 -11.38 7.09 -3.42
C LEU A 99 -11.97 8.27 -4.20
N GLU A 100 -11.31 9.43 -4.16
CA GLU A 100 -11.75 10.61 -4.93
C GLU A 100 -11.76 10.30 -6.43
N SER A 101 -10.71 9.66 -6.93
CA SER A 101 -10.59 9.22 -8.32
C SER A 101 -11.67 8.22 -8.71
N ALA A 102 -11.94 7.23 -7.87
CA ALA A 102 -12.97 6.22 -8.09
C ALA A 102 -14.38 6.85 -8.15
N ARG A 103 -14.68 7.81 -7.25
CA ARG A 103 -15.95 8.55 -7.25
C ARG A 103 -16.16 9.36 -8.53
N MET A 104 -15.12 9.99 -9.05
CA MET A 104 -15.19 10.71 -10.33
C MET A 104 -15.48 9.77 -11.50
N LEU A 105 -14.85 8.59 -11.49
CA LEU A 105 -14.98 7.58 -12.55
C LEU A 105 -16.28 6.77 -12.47
N LEU A 106 -16.92 6.70 -11.31
CA LEU A 106 -18.16 5.95 -11.10
C LEU A 106 -19.28 6.33 -12.09
N LYS A 107 -19.29 7.60 -12.55
CA LYS A 107 -20.26 8.07 -13.54
C LYS A 107 -20.08 7.42 -14.92
N SER A 108 -18.86 6.96 -15.22
CA SER A 108 -18.49 6.40 -16.53
C SER A 108 -18.28 4.89 -16.50
N VAL A 109 -17.93 4.34 -15.33
CA VAL A 109 -17.54 2.94 -15.15
C VAL A 109 -18.30 2.37 -13.96
N LYS A 110 -19.29 1.51 -14.24
CA LYS A 110 -20.14 0.91 -13.19
C LYS A 110 -19.33 -0.01 -12.25
N GLU A 111 -18.34 -0.68 -12.78
CA GLU A 111 -17.45 -1.61 -12.06
C GLU A 111 -16.65 -0.92 -10.96
N MET A 112 -16.61 0.44 -10.95
CA MET A 112 -16.02 1.23 -9.87
C MET A 112 -16.86 1.24 -8.58
N GLU A 113 -18.13 0.82 -8.61
CA GLU A 113 -19.02 0.84 -7.44
C GLU A 113 -18.44 -0.01 -6.32
N ASP A 114 -18.06 -1.25 -6.61
CA ASP A 114 -17.44 -2.16 -5.64
C ASP A 114 -16.12 -1.61 -5.09
N THR A 115 -15.35 -0.93 -5.94
CA THR A 115 -14.09 -0.27 -5.55
C THR A 115 -14.34 0.88 -4.58
N VAL A 116 -15.36 1.71 -4.83
CA VAL A 116 -15.73 2.81 -3.93
C VAL A 116 -16.17 2.27 -2.57
N ILE A 117 -17.01 1.24 -2.56
CA ILE A 117 -17.50 0.59 -1.32
C ILE A 117 -16.32 0.06 -0.50
N LEU A 118 -15.40 -0.68 -1.14
CA LEU A 118 -14.24 -1.22 -0.45
C LEU A 118 -13.33 -0.12 0.09
N LEU A 119 -12.99 0.88 -0.73
CA LEU A 119 -12.12 1.97 -0.30
C LEU A 119 -12.73 2.78 0.85
N GLN A 120 -14.04 3.00 0.87
CA GLN A 120 -14.72 3.67 1.98
C GLN A 120 -14.64 2.89 3.29
N LYS A 121 -14.77 1.56 3.20
CA LYS A 121 -14.70 0.66 4.36
C LYS A 121 -13.30 0.57 4.95
N GLU A 122 -12.28 0.58 4.08
CA GLU A 122 -10.87 0.39 4.48
C GLU A 122 -10.14 1.73 4.71
N LEU A 123 -10.84 2.87 4.53
CA LEU A 123 -10.23 4.17 4.76
C LEU A 123 -9.94 4.34 6.25
N PRO A 124 -8.70 4.64 6.65
CA PRO A 124 -8.38 4.89 8.05
C PRO A 124 -9.08 6.17 8.53
N ASP A 125 -9.42 6.22 9.80
CA ASP A 125 -9.97 7.42 10.42
C ASP A 125 -8.96 8.58 10.30
N MET A 126 -9.46 9.77 10.03
CA MET A 126 -8.63 10.96 10.01
C MET A 126 -8.15 11.29 11.42
N VAL A 127 -6.84 11.26 11.61
CA VAL A 127 -6.24 11.71 12.86
C VAL A 127 -6.42 13.23 12.98
N SER A 128 -7.05 13.66 14.06
CA SER A 128 -7.17 15.10 14.37
C SER A 128 -5.80 15.67 14.74
N GLY A 129 -5.57 16.94 14.37
CA GLY A 129 -4.33 17.62 14.78
C GLY A 129 -4.14 17.67 16.30
N GLN A 130 -5.23 17.55 17.07
CA GLN A 130 -5.21 17.50 18.55
C GLN A 130 -4.67 16.17 19.08
N ASP A 131 -4.79 15.08 18.29
CA ASP A 131 -4.32 13.75 18.65
C ASP A 131 -2.85 13.51 18.28
N ILE A 132 -2.23 14.49 17.61
CA ILE A 132 -0.82 14.42 17.22
C ILE A 132 0.04 15.01 18.34
N HIS A 133 0.68 14.13 19.11
CA HIS A 133 1.64 14.55 20.13
C HIS A 133 3.01 14.77 19.51
N ILE A 134 3.47 16.03 19.53
CA ILE A 134 4.80 16.42 19.04
C ILE A 134 5.69 16.70 20.24
N ASN A 135 6.78 15.96 20.37
CA ASN A 135 7.83 16.26 21.33
C ASN A 135 8.94 17.08 20.65
N LEU A 136 9.45 18.11 21.32
CA LEU A 136 10.56 18.93 20.82
C LEU A 136 11.82 18.11 20.50
N GLY A 137 11.98 16.92 21.10
CA GLY A 137 13.06 15.98 20.80
C GLY A 137 12.86 15.14 19.54
N SER A 138 11.74 15.28 18.83
CA SER A 138 11.45 14.44 17.66
C SER A 138 12.32 14.83 16.46
N SER A 139 13.08 13.87 15.91
CA SER A 139 14.02 14.08 14.78
C SER A 139 13.35 14.47 13.46
N TRP A 140 12.06 14.15 13.31
CA TRP A 140 11.29 14.47 12.09
C TRP A 140 10.79 15.92 12.03
N VAL A 141 10.92 16.68 13.14
CA VAL A 141 10.55 18.11 13.15
C VAL A 141 11.56 18.88 12.32
N PRO A 142 11.16 19.65 11.29
CA PRO A 142 12.11 20.42 10.51
C PRO A 142 12.85 21.45 11.37
N PRO A 143 14.19 21.61 11.23
CA PRO A 143 15.01 22.49 12.05
C PRO A 143 14.46 23.90 12.21
N ARG A 144 13.94 24.49 11.14
CA ARG A 144 13.35 25.85 11.14
C ARG A 144 12.30 26.11 12.22
N TYR A 145 11.56 25.07 12.63
CA TYR A 145 10.54 25.24 13.69
C TYR A 145 11.20 25.28 15.08
N ILE A 146 12.28 24.52 15.25
CA ILE A 146 13.07 24.53 16.49
C ILE A 146 13.84 25.83 16.61
N GLU A 147 14.48 26.31 15.52
CA GLU A 147 15.18 27.59 15.43
C GLU A 147 14.27 28.74 15.85
N ARG A 148 13.11 28.83 15.21
CA ARG A 148 12.11 29.85 15.50
C ARG A 148 11.61 29.78 16.95
N PHE A 149 11.32 28.58 17.44
CA PHE A 149 10.86 28.36 18.81
C PHE A 149 11.94 28.86 19.83
N ILE A 150 13.20 28.49 19.60
CA ILE A 150 14.30 28.92 20.47
C ILE A 150 14.47 30.45 20.36
N GLY A 151 14.46 31.01 19.15
CA GLY A 151 14.57 32.46 18.92
C GLY A 151 13.47 33.24 19.64
N GLU A 152 12.22 32.82 19.52
CA GLU A 152 11.07 33.44 20.20
C GLU A 152 11.18 33.29 21.74
N LEU A 153 11.57 32.11 22.23
CA LEU A 153 11.68 31.83 23.66
C LEU A 153 12.78 32.67 24.34
N LEU A 154 13.91 32.84 23.65
CA LEU A 154 15.07 33.59 24.17
C LEU A 154 15.06 35.07 23.79
N GLY A 155 14.07 35.55 23.03
CA GLY A 155 13.96 36.90 22.54
C GLY A 155 15.13 37.30 21.63
N MET A 156 15.63 36.37 20.83
CA MET A 156 16.74 36.59 19.90
C MET A 156 16.26 37.39 18.67
N ILE A 157 17.15 38.30 18.18
CA ILE A 157 16.86 39.09 16.97
C ILE A 157 17.00 38.22 15.71
N VAL A 158 17.85 37.21 15.77
CA VAL A 158 18.10 36.26 14.68
C VAL A 158 17.93 34.86 15.25
N ASP A 159 17.17 34.00 14.53
CA ASP A 159 16.97 32.62 14.94
C ASP A 159 18.32 31.87 14.94
N PRO A 160 18.57 31.02 15.96
CA PRO A 160 19.79 30.24 16.04
C PRO A 160 19.80 29.14 14.97
N ASP A 161 20.98 28.79 14.48
CA ASP A 161 21.18 27.66 13.61
C ASP A 161 21.22 26.36 14.43
N VAL A 162 20.28 25.45 14.21
CA VAL A 162 20.18 24.20 14.98
C VAL A 162 20.27 22.98 14.08
N LYS A 163 20.87 21.92 14.60
CA LYS A 163 21.00 20.64 13.94
C LYS A 163 20.63 19.49 14.85
N TYR A 164 19.97 18.51 14.30
CA TYR A 164 19.70 17.27 15.02
C TYR A 164 20.90 16.33 14.94
N ASP A 165 21.37 15.89 16.09
CA ASP A 165 22.43 14.86 16.21
C ASP A 165 21.75 13.48 16.31
N ASP A 166 21.73 12.74 15.19
CA ASP A 166 21.10 11.41 15.11
C ASP A 166 21.74 10.39 16.07
N PHE A 167 23.03 10.56 16.39
CA PHE A 167 23.74 9.63 17.25
C PHE A 167 23.37 9.82 18.74
N ARG A 168 23.19 11.07 19.15
CA ARG A 168 22.83 11.43 20.53
C ARG A 168 21.32 11.57 20.74
N GLY A 169 20.56 11.69 19.66
CA GLY A 169 19.12 11.91 19.73
C GLY A 169 18.71 13.29 20.27
N VAL A 170 19.54 14.32 20.07
CA VAL A 170 19.31 15.66 20.62
C VAL A 170 19.53 16.75 19.59
N TRP A 171 18.87 17.88 19.78
CA TRP A 171 19.11 19.09 19.02
C TRP A 171 20.33 19.86 19.59
N THR A 172 21.21 20.32 18.72
CA THR A 172 22.38 21.11 19.05
C THR A 172 22.34 22.46 18.35
N ILE A 173 22.78 23.52 19.02
CA ILE A 173 22.92 24.86 18.44
C ILE A 173 24.31 24.95 17.83
N GLU A 174 24.41 25.13 16.50
CA GLU A 174 25.70 25.20 15.78
C GLU A 174 26.39 26.59 15.92
N LYS A 175 25.57 27.64 16.00
CA LYS A 175 26.07 29.01 16.21
C LYS A 175 25.30 29.72 17.32
N SER A 176 25.97 30.16 18.35
CA SER A 176 25.42 31.11 19.32
C SER A 176 25.64 32.52 18.80
N TYR A 177 24.60 33.19 18.36
CA TYR A 177 24.66 34.65 18.19
C TYR A 177 24.66 35.29 19.56
N GLU A 178 25.50 36.33 19.74
CA GLU A 178 25.57 37.08 21.00
C GLU A 178 24.16 37.59 21.33
N ILE A 179 23.68 37.24 22.52
CA ILE A 179 22.46 37.82 23.07
C ILE A 179 22.78 39.28 23.25
N GLY A 180 22.12 40.15 22.48
CA GLY A 180 22.28 41.60 22.63
C GLY A 180 21.99 41.97 24.07
N ARG A 181 23.05 42.39 24.82
CA ARG A 181 22.86 42.98 26.11
C ARG A 181 22.06 44.25 25.92
N ALA A 182 20.84 44.25 26.38
CA ALA A 182 20.08 45.47 26.57
C ALA A 182 20.88 46.31 27.56
N SER A 183 21.53 47.38 27.05
CA SER A 183 22.15 48.39 27.88
C SER A 183 21.04 49.09 28.66
N CYS A 184 21.06 48.99 29.99
CA CYS A 184 20.28 49.84 30.87
C CYS A 184 20.79 51.27 30.78
#